data_08aab401ce81247e3b622a0d944bcd2e
#
_entry.id   08aab401ce81247e3b622a0d944bcd2e
#
_cell.length_a   1.000
_cell.length_b   1.000
_cell.length_c   1.000
_cell.angle_alpha   90.00
_cell.angle_beta   90.00
_cell.angle_gamma   90.00
#
_symmetry.space_group_name_H-M   'P 1'
#
loop_
_entity.id
_entity.type
_entity.pdbx_description
1 polymer ?
#
loop_
_entity_poly.entity_id
_entity_poly.type
_entity_poly.pdbx_seq_one_letter_code
_entity_poly.pdbx_strand_id
1 'polypeptide(L)'
;TTHYLLLQALADEGIDPSSMTILDLRPNDIAAAWARGDLDAAWFWEPNLDKAVERGGNIFMTSGIMEKRGYPTWDVGVVMKKFAKEYPEYVEKFVKAECAGIDYWINNPAETAKIIAKELSLDLEDATRMMKGTEMVPCKKQLTSKYMGTSEDIGGFADTLVKTSKFLVSQKR
;
A
#
# COMPACT_ATOMS: atom_id res chain seq x y z
N THR A 1 5.64 4.31 5.27
CA THR A 1 4.18 4.52 5.10
C THR A 1 3.41 4.05 6.31
N THR A 2 3.58 2.80 6.80
CA THR A 2 2.86 2.24 7.95
C THR A 2 3.04 3.07 9.22
N HIS A 3 4.26 3.46 9.57
CA HIS A 3 4.53 4.34 10.72
C HIS A 3 3.80 5.70 10.62
N TYR A 4 3.76 6.29 9.41
CA TYR A 4 3.00 7.52 9.19
C TYR A 4 1.52 7.33 9.47
N LEU A 5 0.90 6.29 8.92
CA LEU A 5 -0.52 6.01 9.14
C LEU A 5 -0.82 5.69 10.60
N LEU A 6 0.04 4.93 11.28
CA LEU A 6 -0.11 4.64 12.70
C LEU A 6 -0.15 5.92 13.53
N LEU A 7 0.82 6.83 13.34
CA LEU A 7 0.86 8.07 14.12
C LEU A 7 -0.29 9.01 13.79
N GLN A 8 -0.77 9.05 12.52
CA GLN A 8 -1.98 9.81 12.17
C GLN A 8 -3.23 9.20 12.83
N ALA A 9 -3.37 7.88 12.84
CA ALA A 9 -4.49 7.21 13.51
C ALA A 9 -4.50 7.50 15.02
N LEU A 10 -3.34 7.44 15.68
CA LEU A 10 -3.21 7.77 17.09
C LEU A 10 -3.57 9.24 17.36
N ALA A 11 -3.12 10.15 16.50
CA ALA A 11 -3.43 11.58 16.63
C ALA A 11 -4.92 11.86 16.46
N ASP A 12 -5.59 11.22 15.50
CA ASP A 12 -7.05 11.34 15.28
C ASP A 12 -7.85 10.85 16.49
N GLU A 13 -7.37 9.84 17.19
CA GLU A 13 -8.00 9.28 18.40
C GLU A 13 -7.54 9.99 19.70
N GLY A 14 -6.70 11.02 19.60
CA GLY A 14 -6.16 11.76 20.76
C GLY A 14 -5.22 10.96 21.64
N ILE A 15 -4.59 9.92 21.09
CA ILE A 15 -3.67 9.06 21.83
C ILE A 15 -2.23 9.55 21.67
N ASP A 16 -1.55 9.82 22.78
CA ASP A 16 -0.14 10.19 22.79
C ASP A 16 0.73 8.96 22.46
N PRO A 17 1.52 8.98 21.35
CA PRO A 17 2.41 7.88 21.01
C PRO A 17 3.43 7.52 22.10
N SER A 18 3.79 8.48 22.98
CA SER A 18 4.71 8.24 24.10
C SER A 18 4.12 7.36 25.20
N SER A 19 2.79 7.15 25.21
CA SER A 19 2.09 6.27 26.16
C SER A 19 2.26 4.78 25.84
N MET A 20 2.91 4.45 24.71
CA MET A 20 3.10 3.06 24.25
C MET A 20 4.50 2.83 23.72
N THR A 21 4.90 1.57 23.59
CA THR A 21 6.16 1.18 22.98
C THR A 21 5.92 0.86 21.50
N ILE A 22 6.40 1.70 20.59
CA ILE A 22 6.29 1.48 19.15
C ILE A 22 7.61 0.91 18.64
N LEU A 23 7.54 -0.30 18.06
CA LEU A 23 8.67 -1.03 17.52
C LEU A 23 8.66 -0.97 15.98
N ASP A 24 9.83 -0.73 15.38
CA ASP A 24 10.06 -0.81 13.93
C ASP A 24 10.57 -2.21 13.59
N LEU A 25 9.69 -3.08 13.12
CA LEU A 25 9.97 -4.48 12.82
C LEU A 25 9.69 -4.79 11.34
N ARG A 26 10.37 -5.78 10.80
CA ARG A 26 10.06 -6.30 9.47
C ARG A 26 8.78 -7.15 9.51
N PRO A 27 8.02 -7.26 8.40
CA PRO A 27 6.76 -8.00 8.40
C PRO A 27 6.84 -9.43 8.91
N ASN A 28 7.92 -10.17 8.58
CA ASN A 28 8.14 -11.53 9.08
C ASN A 28 8.40 -11.56 10.59
N ASP A 29 9.11 -10.56 11.12
CA ASP A 29 9.41 -10.44 12.55
C ASP A 29 8.14 -10.06 13.31
N ILE A 30 7.28 -9.21 12.73
CA ILE A 30 5.95 -8.89 13.28
C ILE A 30 5.10 -10.17 13.38
N ALA A 31 5.00 -10.96 12.30
CA ALA A 31 4.23 -12.19 12.30
C ALA A 31 4.73 -13.20 13.34
N ALA A 32 6.06 -13.30 13.53
CA ALA A 32 6.66 -14.16 14.54
C ALA A 32 6.39 -13.65 15.97
N ALA A 33 6.53 -12.35 16.22
CA ALA A 33 6.26 -11.74 17.52
C ALA A 33 4.77 -11.83 17.88
N TRP A 34 3.86 -11.60 16.91
CA TRP A 34 2.43 -11.81 17.07
C TRP A 34 2.10 -13.23 17.49
N ALA A 35 2.71 -14.21 16.81
CA ALA A 35 2.49 -15.63 17.09
C ALA A 35 2.90 -16.05 18.51
N ARG A 36 3.84 -15.34 19.14
CA ARG A 36 4.26 -15.55 20.53
C ARG A 36 3.47 -14.75 21.55
N GLY A 37 2.63 -13.81 21.11
CA GLY A 37 1.91 -12.89 21.99
C GLY A 37 2.75 -11.73 22.53
N ASP A 38 3.85 -11.40 21.84
CA ASP A 38 4.75 -10.30 22.25
C ASP A 38 4.23 -8.91 21.81
N LEU A 39 3.17 -8.85 21.01
CA LEU A 39 2.60 -7.62 20.48
C LEU A 39 1.11 -7.53 20.77
N ASP A 40 0.65 -6.40 21.30
CA ASP A 40 -0.77 -6.11 21.55
C ASP A 40 -1.48 -5.65 20.26
N ALA A 41 -0.77 -4.96 19.36
CA ALA A 41 -1.24 -4.51 18.05
C ALA A 41 -0.09 -4.43 17.06
N ALA A 42 -0.42 -4.44 15.76
CA ALA A 42 0.58 -4.27 14.71
C ALA A 42 -0.03 -3.63 13.46
N TRP A 43 0.79 -2.88 12.71
CA TRP A 43 0.41 -2.31 11.41
C TRP A 43 1.33 -2.87 10.33
N PHE A 44 0.81 -3.74 9.50
CA PHE A 44 1.54 -4.40 8.42
C PHE A 44 0.58 -4.85 7.31
N TRP A 45 1.07 -5.59 6.34
CA TRP A 45 0.34 -5.92 5.12
C TRP A 45 0.45 -7.40 4.76
N GLU A 46 -0.34 -7.80 3.77
CA GLU A 46 -0.36 -9.16 3.25
C GLU A 46 1.00 -9.60 2.65
N PRO A 47 1.31 -10.87 2.67
CA PRO A 47 0.52 -12.01 3.17
C PRO A 47 0.65 -12.26 4.69
N ASN A 48 1.46 -11.49 5.42
CA ASN A 48 1.70 -11.74 6.85
C ASN A 48 0.52 -11.28 7.73
N LEU A 49 -0.29 -10.32 7.27
CA LEU A 49 -1.48 -9.87 7.97
C LEU A 49 -2.50 -11.02 8.14
N ASP A 50 -2.73 -11.81 7.09
CA ASP A 50 -3.60 -12.97 7.16
C ASP A 50 -3.19 -13.95 8.26
N LYS A 51 -1.90 -14.24 8.39
CA LYS A 51 -1.38 -15.12 9.47
C LYS A 51 -1.69 -14.60 10.88
N ALA A 52 -1.76 -13.28 11.05
CA ALA A 52 -2.15 -12.71 12.33
C ALA A 52 -3.66 -12.84 12.56
N VAL A 53 -4.47 -12.66 11.51
CA VAL A 53 -5.94 -12.85 11.59
C VAL A 53 -6.30 -14.30 11.88
N GLU A 54 -5.66 -15.27 11.24
CA GLU A 54 -5.81 -16.71 11.50
C GLU A 54 -5.51 -17.09 12.97
N ARG A 55 -4.67 -16.29 13.63
CA ARG A 55 -4.30 -16.44 15.04
C ARG A 55 -5.12 -15.58 15.99
N GLY A 56 -6.33 -15.16 15.57
CA GLY A 56 -7.28 -14.41 16.39
C GLY A 56 -7.12 -12.90 16.34
N GLY A 57 -6.29 -12.37 15.45
CA GLY A 57 -6.18 -10.93 15.22
C GLY A 57 -7.46 -10.35 14.60
N ASN A 58 -7.84 -9.15 15.03
CA ASN A 58 -8.96 -8.41 14.46
C ASN A 58 -8.45 -7.17 13.72
N ILE A 59 -8.87 -7.01 12.48
CA ILE A 59 -8.56 -5.80 11.69
C ILE A 59 -9.51 -4.68 12.11
N PHE A 60 -9.01 -3.64 12.75
CA PHE A 60 -9.80 -2.48 13.17
C PHE A 60 -9.47 -1.20 12.37
N MET A 61 -8.34 -1.17 11.68
CA MET A 61 -7.90 -0.03 10.86
C MET A 61 -7.29 -0.53 9.55
N THR A 62 -7.58 0.16 8.45
CA THR A 62 -7.01 -0.15 7.13
C THR A 62 -6.56 1.13 6.43
N SER A 63 -5.68 0.98 5.41
CA SER A 63 -5.29 2.12 4.56
C SER A 63 -6.48 2.78 3.88
N GLY A 64 -7.53 2.02 3.51
CA GLY A 64 -8.76 2.57 2.96
C GLY A 64 -9.59 3.39 3.96
N ILE A 65 -9.57 3.03 5.25
CA ILE A 65 -10.15 3.87 6.31
C ILE A 65 -9.35 5.16 6.45
N MET A 66 -8.02 5.07 6.47
CA MET A 66 -7.16 6.24 6.59
C MET A 66 -7.23 7.17 5.36
N GLU A 67 -7.42 6.63 4.16
CA GLU A 67 -7.70 7.44 2.97
C GLU A 67 -8.95 8.31 3.14
N LYS A 68 -10.04 7.72 3.65
CA LYS A 68 -11.29 8.45 3.93
C LYS A 68 -11.12 9.53 5.00
N ARG A 69 -10.15 9.37 5.91
CA ARG A 69 -9.76 10.37 6.91
C ARG A 69 -8.79 11.44 6.36
N GLY A 70 -8.41 11.37 5.07
CA GLY A 70 -7.53 12.34 4.41
C GLY A 70 -6.03 11.97 4.42
N TYR A 71 -5.70 10.71 4.72
CA TYR A 71 -4.34 10.18 4.74
C TYR A 71 -4.17 9.07 3.68
N PRO A 72 -4.29 9.36 2.38
CA PRO A 72 -4.12 8.36 1.34
C PRO A 72 -2.68 7.86 1.29
N THR A 73 -2.50 6.61 0.91
CA THR A 73 -1.21 6.00 0.60
C THR A 73 -1.26 5.37 -0.78
N TRP A 74 -0.12 5.38 -1.48
CA TRP A 74 -0.03 4.98 -2.87
C TRP A 74 1.14 4.03 -3.06
N ASP A 75 0.91 2.95 -3.78
CA ASP A 75 1.96 2.14 -4.37
C ASP A 75 2.16 2.57 -5.81
N VAL A 76 3.40 2.89 -6.19
CA VAL A 76 3.71 3.48 -7.48
C VAL A 76 4.93 2.84 -8.12
N GLY A 77 4.90 2.69 -9.44
CA GLY A 77 6.07 2.39 -10.23
C GLY A 77 6.96 3.64 -10.39
N VAL A 78 8.27 3.46 -10.26
CA VAL A 78 9.25 4.54 -10.48
C VAL A 78 10.29 4.11 -11.50
N VAL A 79 10.79 5.07 -12.27
CA VAL A 79 11.85 4.85 -13.25
C VAL A 79 12.97 5.87 -13.06
N MET A 80 14.20 5.44 -13.22
CA MET A 80 15.35 6.35 -13.18
C MET A 80 15.31 7.33 -14.36
N LYS A 81 15.50 8.62 -14.09
CA LYS A 81 15.50 9.67 -15.14
C LYS A 81 16.45 9.35 -16.30
N LYS A 82 17.63 8.80 -16.00
CA LYS A 82 18.61 8.38 -17.00
C LYS A 82 18.02 7.31 -17.92
N PHE A 83 17.45 6.25 -17.35
CA PHE A 83 16.85 5.15 -18.12
C PHE A 83 15.68 5.66 -18.99
N ALA A 84 14.79 6.47 -18.43
CA ALA A 84 13.66 7.03 -19.17
C ALA A 84 14.10 7.91 -20.36
N LYS A 85 15.26 8.57 -20.23
CA LYS A 85 15.82 9.42 -21.29
C LYS A 85 16.54 8.62 -22.39
N GLU A 86 17.22 7.53 -22.00
CA GLU A 86 17.97 6.68 -22.91
C GLU A 86 17.07 5.66 -23.63
N TYR A 87 15.99 5.21 -22.96
CA TYR A 87 15.13 4.12 -23.44
C TYR A 87 13.62 4.45 -23.26
N PRO A 88 13.13 5.55 -23.84
CA PRO A 88 11.74 5.97 -23.65
C PRO A 88 10.72 4.92 -24.16
N GLU A 89 11.07 4.19 -25.22
CA GLU A 89 10.22 3.15 -25.78
C GLU A 89 10.01 1.95 -24.83
N TYR A 90 10.99 1.65 -23.97
CA TYR A 90 10.82 0.60 -22.96
C TYR A 90 9.92 1.07 -21.82
N VAL A 91 10.03 2.34 -21.41
CA VAL A 91 9.12 2.92 -20.41
C VAL A 91 7.69 2.92 -20.93
N GLU A 92 7.48 3.32 -22.19
CA GLU A 92 6.15 3.29 -22.80
C GLU A 92 5.56 1.87 -22.86
N LYS A 93 6.37 0.88 -23.28
CA LYS A 93 5.96 -0.52 -23.32
C LYS A 93 5.63 -1.05 -21.92
N PHE A 94 6.44 -0.70 -20.91
CA PHE A 94 6.18 -1.08 -19.52
C PHE A 94 4.85 -0.50 -19.03
N VAL A 95 4.61 0.80 -19.20
CA VAL A 95 3.36 1.45 -18.80
C VAL A 95 2.16 0.84 -19.51
N LYS A 96 2.29 0.52 -20.82
CA LYS A 96 1.21 -0.18 -21.56
C LYS A 96 0.93 -1.56 -20.98
N ALA A 97 1.96 -2.31 -20.61
CA ALA A 97 1.81 -3.64 -19.99
C ALA A 97 1.16 -3.54 -18.60
N GLU A 98 1.58 -2.58 -17.78
CA GLU A 98 0.96 -2.30 -16.48
C GLU A 98 -0.52 -1.96 -16.63
N CYS A 99 -0.87 -1.06 -17.57
CA CYS A 99 -2.24 -0.70 -17.81
C CYS A 99 -3.10 -1.90 -18.27
N ALA A 100 -2.55 -2.74 -19.14
CA ALA A 100 -3.23 -3.96 -19.56
C ALA A 100 -3.41 -4.96 -18.40
N GLY A 101 -2.42 -5.06 -17.52
CA GLY A 101 -2.50 -5.88 -16.30
C GLY A 101 -3.56 -5.39 -15.34
N ILE A 102 -3.64 -4.08 -15.11
CA ILE A 102 -4.68 -3.46 -14.28
C ILE A 102 -6.07 -3.72 -14.86
N ASP A 103 -6.26 -3.51 -16.17
CA ASP A 103 -7.53 -3.75 -16.84
C ASP A 103 -7.91 -5.24 -16.78
N TYR A 104 -6.92 -6.13 -16.93
CA TYR A 104 -7.14 -7.58 -16.80
C TYR A 104 -7.58 -7.96 -15.39
N TRP A 105 -6.90 -7.43 -14.35
CA TRP A 105 -7.26 -7.63 -12.96
C TRP A 105 -8.72 -7.23 -12.68
N ILE A 106 -9.11 -6.05 -13.13
CA ILE A 106 -10.45 -5.51 -12.88
C ILE A 106 -11.54 -6.32 -13.60
N ASN A 107 -11.27 -6.72 -14.84
CA ASN A 107 -12.26 -7.38 -15.69
C ASN A 107 -12.29 -8.91 -15.49
N ASN A 108 -11.22 -9.53 -14.98
CA ASN A 108 -11.07 -10.97 -14.85
C ASN A 108 -10.58 -11.37 -13.44
N PRO A 109 -11.26 -10.96 -12.36
CA PRO A 109 -10.73 -11.13 -11.00
C PRO A 109 -10.48 -12.60 -10.62
N ALA A 110 -11.33 -13.53 -11.06
CA ALA A 110 -11.16 -14.95 -10.76
C ALA A 110 -9.92 -15.56 -11.45
N GLU A 111 -9.66 -15.19 -12.70
CA GLU A 111 -8.46 -15.66 -13.42
C GLU A 111 -7.20 -14.99 -12.86
N THR A 112 -7.28 -13.70 -12.53
CA THR A 112 -6.18 -12.98 -11.87
C THR A 112 -5.82 -13.63 -10.54
N ALA A 113 -6.79 -14.01 -9.73
CA ALA A 113 -6.54 -14.71 -8.47
C ALA A 113 -5.78 -16.02 -8.66
N LYS A 114 -6.10 -16.80 -9.70
CA LYS A 114 -5.36 -18.03 -10.04
C LYS A 114 -3.89 -17.74 -10.42
N ILE A 115 -3.68 -16.67 -11.20
CA ILE A 115 -2.33 -16.27 -11.60
C ILE A 115 -1.52 -15.84 -10.36
N ILE A 116 -2.09 -15.00 -9.50
CA ILE A 116 -1.45 -14.53 -8.26
C ILE A 116 -1.16 -15.70 -7.32
N ALA A 117 -2.13 -16.59 -7.10
CA ALA A 117 -1.96 -17.77 -6.27
C ALA A 117 -0.76 -18.61 -6.73
N LYS A 118 -0.67 -18.86 -8.04
CA LYS A 118 0.45 -19.61 -8.64
C LYS A 118 1.79 -18.89 -8.48
N GLU A 119 1.86 -17.62 -8.84
CA GLU A 119 3.13 -16.84 -8.84
C GLU A 119 3.66 -16.60 -7.42
N LEU A 120 2.77 -16.41 -6.44
CA LEU A 120 3.15 -16.18 -5.05
C LEU A 120 3.14 -17.44 -4.18
N SER A 121 2.82 -18.60 -4.76
CA SER A 121 2.69 -19.87 -4.02
C SER A 121 1.70 -19.77 -2.86
N LEU A 122 0.54 -19.17 -3.10
CA LEU A 122 -0.57 -19.01 -2.17
C LEU A 122 -1.73 -19.93 -2.52
N ASP A 123 -2.59 -20.19 -1.56
CA ASP A 123 -3.89 -20.78 -1.84
C ASP A 123 -4.80 -19.79 -2.59
N LEU A 124 -5.70 -20.31 -3.42
CA LEU A 124 -6.59 -19.48 -4.24
C LEU A 124 -7.52 -18.59 -3.38
N GLU A 125 -7.93 -19.09 -2.23
CA GLU A 125 -8.76 -18.35 -1.29
C GLU A 125 -8.01 -17.15 -0.74
N ASP A 126 -6.75 -17.32 -0.34
CA ASP A 126 -5.87 -16.25 0.16
C ASP A 126 -5.62 -15.20 -0.92
N ALA A 127 -5.24 -15.61 -2.13
CA ALA A 127 -5.07 -14.69 -3.24
C ALA A 127 -6.34 -13.88 -3.54
N THR A 128 -7.51 -14.52 -3.49
CA THR A 128 -8.81 -13.86 -3.71
C THR A 128 -9.11 -12.84 -2.59
N ARG A 129 -8.81 -13.17 -1.34
CA ARG A 129 -8.99 -12.28 -0.20
C ARG A 129 -8.07 -11.06 -0.28
N MET A 130 -6.79 -11.26 -0.57
CA MET A 130 -5.80 -10.20 -0.75
C MET A 130 -6.19 -9.23 -1.87
N MET A 131 -6.67 -9.75 -2.99
CA MET A 131 -7.15 -8.93 -4.11
C MET A 131 -8.32 -8.03 -3.71
N LYS A 132 -9.25 -8.51 -2.85
CA LYS A 132 -10.37 -7.69 -2.35
C LYS A 132 -9.92 -6.52 -1.49
N GLY A 133 -8.78 -6.65 -0.81
CA GLY A 133 -8.16 -5.58 0.00
C GLY A 133 -7.33 -4.59 -0.82
N THR A 134 -7.13 -4.83 -2.11
CA THR A 134 -6.27 -4.02 -2.98
C THR A 134 -7.09 -3.25 -4.01
N GLU A 135 -7.05 -1.93 -3.98
CA GLU A 135 -7.69 -1.10 -4.99
C GLU A 135 -6.74 -0.87 -6.17
N MET A 136 -7.10 -1.42 -7.35
CA MET A 136 -6.40 -1.12 -8.60
C MET A 136 -7.03 0.08 -9.29
N VAL A 137 -6.21 1.11 -9.52
CA VAL A 137 -6.68 2.35 -10.18
C VAL A 137 -6.49 2.24 -11.69
N PRO A 138 -7.57 2.24 -12.51
CA PRO A 138 -7.45 2.21 -13.96
C PRO A 138 -6.56 3.35 -14.48
N CYS A 139 -5.70 3.08 -15.46
CA CYS A 139 -4.71 4.05 -15.95
C CYS A 139 -5.32 5.41 -16.35
N LYS A 140 -6.50 5.41 -16.97
CA LYS A 140 -7.21 6.67 -17.29
C LYS A 140 -7.58 7.48 -16.07
N LYS A 141 -7.92 6.82 -14.95
CA LYS A 141 -8.20 7.51 -13.67
C LYS A 141 -6.93 8.07 -13.03
N GLN A 142 -5.77 7.39 -13.22
CA GLN A 142 -4.50 7.88 -12.68
C GLN A 142 -4.13 9.26 -13.22
N LEU A 143 -4.61 9.64 -14.40
CA LEU A 143 -4.38 10.96 -15.02
C LEU A 143 -5.30 12.06 -14.48
N THR A 144 -6.21 11.74 -13.56
CA THR A 144 -7.08 12.76 -12.96
C THR A 144 -6.39 13.47 -11.79
N SER A 145 -6.89 14.67 -11.43
CA SER A 145 -6.40 15.48 -10.32
C SER A 145 -6.47 14.78 -8.95
N LYS A 146 -7.33 13.78 -8.80
CA LYS A 146 -7.36 12.95 -7.57
C LYS A 146 -6.05 12.16 -7.39
N TYR A 147 -5.44 11.67 -8.48
CA TYR A 147 -4.29 10.78 -8.47
C TYR A 147 -3.01 11.47 -8.94
N MET A 148 -2.41 10.99 -10.03
CA MET A 148 -1.13 11.53 -10.55
C MET A 148 -1.32 12.91 -11.22
N GLY A 149 -2.51 13.13 -11.83
CA GLY A 149 -2.73 14.29 -12.68
C GLY A 149 -2.00 14.19 -14.02
N THR A 150 -1.74 15.34 -14.60
CA THR A 150 -1.01 15.50 -15.88
C THR A 150 0.21 16.41 -15.70
N SER A 151 0.97 16.64 -16.76
CA SER A 151 2.09 17.62 -16.76
C SER A 151 1.61 19.06 -16.50
N GLU A 152 0.35 19.36 -16.78
CA GLU A 152 -0.26 20.69 -16.68
C GLU A 152 -1.07 20.86 -15.39
N ASP A 153 -1.59 19.75 -14.83
CA ASP A 153 -2.41 19.73 -13.62
C ASP A 153 -1.91 18.62 -12.68
N ILE A 154 -1.04 19.00 -11.75
CA ILE A 154 -0.43 18.08 -10.79
C ILE A 154 -1.48 17.53 -9.85
N GLY A 155 -1.61 16.21 -9.78
CA GLY A 155 -2.63 15.54 -8.95
C GLY A 155 -2.28 15.41 -7.47
N GLY A 156 -3.25 14.92 -6.69
CA GLY A 156 -3.19 14.78 -5.23
C GLY A 156 -2.08 13.85 -4.72
N PHE A 157 -1.49 13.03 -5.61
CA PHE A 157 -0.30 12.25 -5.27
C PHE A 157 0.88 13.15 -4.83
N ALA A 158 1.06 14.30 -5.50
CA ALA A 158 2.10 15.26 -5.12
C ALA A 158 1.88 15.83 -3.71
N ASP A 159 0.64 16.13 -3.34
CA ASP A 159 0.29 16.57 -1.99
C ASP A 159 0.62 15.50 -0.95
N THR A 160 0.34 14.24 -1.28
CA THR A 160 0.69 13.10 -0.42
C THR A 160 2.20 13.00 -0.22
N LEU A 161 2.99 13.17 -1.29
CA LEU A 161 4.46 13.20 -1.19
C LEU A 161 4.95 14.33 -0.30
N VAL A 162 4.40 15.53 -0.44
CA VAL A 162 4.77 16.69 0.40
C VAL A 162 4.43 16.44 1.86
N LYS A 163 3.23 15.93 2.17
CA LYS A 163 2.81 15.59 3.55
C LYS A 163 3.74 14.53 4.15
N THR A 164 4.01 13.45 3.40
CA THR A 164 4.89 12.36 3.85
C THR A 164 6.33 12.86 4.05
N SER A 165 6.83 13.71 3.17
CA SER A 165 8.18 14.30 3.29
C SER A 165 8.28 15.18 4.54
N LYS A 166 7.30 16.03 4.81
CA LYS A 166 7.24 16.84 6.04
C LYS A 166 7.25 15.96 7.28
N PHE A 167 6.47 14.88 7.26
CA PHE A 167 6.47 13.89 8.34
C PHE A 167 7.85 13.27 8.55
N LEU A 168 8.51 12.77 7.49
CA LEU A 168 9.85 12.18 7.61
C LEU A 168 10.86 13.16 8.19
N VAL A 169 10.84 14.42 7.74
CA VAL A 169 11.70 15.49 8.31
C VAL A 169 11.42 15.69 9.80
N SER A 170 10.14 15.70 10.21
CA SER A 170 9.78 15.85 11.63
C SER A 170 10.28 14.68 12.49
N GLN A 171 10.40 13.49 11.91
CA GLN A 171 10.95 12.30 12.57
C GLN A 171 12.49 12.23 12.50
N LYS A 172 13.16 13.25 11.96
CA LYS A 172 14.62 13.29 11.74
C LYS A 172 15.15 12.12 10.88
N ARG A 173 14.35 11.69 9.89
CA ARG A 173 14.67 10.61 8.95
C ARG A 173 14.83 11.13 7.51
#